data_d0a5c93d84ee2ad119c8c2c21fccb807
#
_entry.id   d0a5c93d84ee2ad119c8c2c21fccb807
#
_cell.length_a   1.000
_cell.length_b   1.000
_cell.length_c   1.000
_cell.angle_alpha   90.00
_cell.angle_beta   90.00
_cell.angle_gamma   90.00
#
_symmetry.space_group_name_H-M   'P 1'
#
loop_
_entity.id
_entity.type
_entity.pdbx_description
1 polymer ?
#
loop_
_entity_poly.entity_id
_entity_poly.type
_entity_poly.pdbx_seq_one_letter_code
_entity_poly.pdbx_strand_id
1 'polypeptide(L)'
;MAAVRVTAERSIDAPADVVYQCIANYQEHHRPEGFLPPSFSDFRVERGGVGAGTVISFKMKLGGQTRGMTASVSEPAPGRVLVETGKGVTTTFSVEPEGGRCRVRFDTLLEAAGIDGIMTRLFAPRMLKPVYEDELRRLEAYAQQQVRTARAAS
;
A
#
# COMPACT_ATOMS: atom_id res chain seq x y z
N MET A 1 8.93 14.79 18.89
CA MET A 1 8.57 13.41 18.58
C MET A 1 9.39 12.90 17.42
N ALA A 2 9.89 11.69 17.56
CA ALA A 2 10.66 11.08 16.50
C ALA A 2 9.73 10.41 15.50
N ALA A 3 9.96 10.66 14.22
CA ALA A 3 9.26 10.01 13.13
C ALA A 3 10.23 9.09 12.39
N VAL A 4 9.74 7.93 11.98
CA VAL A 4 10.53 6.97 11.20
C VAL A 4 9.90 6.86 9.81
N ARG A 5 10.73 7.00 8.78
CA ARG A 5 10.29 6.88 7.40
C ARG A 5 10.76 5.55 6.82
N VAL A 6 9.83 4.83 6.21
CA VAL A 6 10.12 3.59 5.49
C VAL A 6 9.66 3.78 4.05
N THR A 7 10.57 3.62 3.12
CA THR A 7 10.30 3.83 1.69
C THR A 7 10.69 2.60 0.89
N ALA A 8 9.84 2.23 -0.06
CA ALA A 8 10.16 1.22 -1.05
C ALA A 8 9.62 1.69 -2.40
N GLU A 9 10.34 1.38 -3.47
CA GLU A 9 9.89 1.73 -4.81
C GLU A 9 10.28 0.65 -5.82
N ARG A 10 9.56 0.66 -6.93
CA ARG A 10 9.77 -0.33 -8.00
C ARG A 10 9.30 0.23 -9.33
N SER A 11 10.06 -0.01 -10.38
CA SER A 11 9.56 0.17 -11.74
C SER A 11 8.67 -1.02 -12.07
N ILE A 12 7.44 -0.74 -12.49
CA ILE A 12 6.44 -1.74 -12.79
C ILE A 12 6.13 -1.74 -14.28
N ASP A 13 6.19 -2.92 -14.88
CA ASP A 13 5.91 -3.10 -16.32
C ASP A 13 4.41 -3.25 -16.54
N ALA A 14 3.70 -2.17 -16.29
CA ALA A 14 2.26 -2.04 -16.55
C ALA A 14 1.92 -0.56 -16.61
N PRO A 15 0.82 -0.19 -17.29
CA PRO A 15 0.42 1.22 -17.39
C PRO A 15 0.08 1.83 -16.03
N ALA A 16 0.41 3.11 -15.87
CA ALA A 16 0.19 3.82 -14.61
C ALA A 16 -1.26 3.81 -14.15
N ASP A 17 -2.21 3.99 -15.07
CA ASP A 17 -3.63 4.00 -14.74
C ASP A 17 -4.10 2.64 -14.21
N VAL A 18 -3.63 1.54 -14.77
CA VAL A 18 -3.97 0.20 -14.31
C VAL A 18 -3.41 -0.02 -12.90
N VAL A 19 -2.15 0.33 -12.70
CA VAL A 19 -1.49 0.17 -11.40
C VAL A 19 -2.16 1.02 -10.33
N TYR A 20 -2.48 2.27 -10.65
CA TYR A 20 -3.17 3.14 -9.70
C TYR A 20 -4.54 2.58 -9.30
N GLN A 21 -5.29 2.05 -10.26
CA GLN A 21 -6.59 1.43 -9.97
C GLN A 21 -6.45 0.21 -9.06
N CYS A 22 -5.40 -0.58 -9.21
CA CYS A 22 -5.13 -1.69 -8.29
C CYS A 22 -4.96 -1.18 -6.85
N ILE A 23 -4.29 -0.04 -6.68
CA ILE A 23 -4.08 0.56 -5.36
C ILE A 23 -5.38 1.20 -4.82
N ALA A 24 -6.10 1.93 -5.67
CA ALA A 24 -7.25 2.74 -5.26
C ALA A 24 -8.55 1.95 -5.10
N ASN A 25 -8.71 0.84 -5.78
CA ASN A 25 -9.93 0.05 -5.68
C ASN A 25 -9.77 -1.03 -4.60
N TYR A 26 -10.13 -0.64 -3.39
CA TYR A 26 -10.00 -1.50 -2.22
C TYR A 26 -10.98 -2.67 -2.21
N GLN A 27 -12.14 -2.51 -2.81
CA GLN A 27 -13.14 -3.57 -2.84
C GLN A 27 -12.71 -4.76 -3.68
N GLU A 28 -12.09 -4.50 -4.82
CA GLU A 28 -11.76 -5.56 -5.77
C GLU A 28 -10.36 -6.13 -5.60
N HIS A 29 -9.39 -5.28 -5.25
CA HIS A 29 -7.98 -5.66 -5.39
C HIS A 29 -7.23 -5.91 -4.09
N HIS A 30 -7.70 -5.36 -2.96
CA HIS A 30 -7.02 -5.52 -1.67
C HIS A 30 -7.49 -6.78 -0.96
N ARG A 31 -7.02 -7.92 -1.42
CA ARG A 31 -7.36 -9.24 -0.88
C ARG A 31 -6.19 -10.20 -1.12
N PRO A 32 -6.16 -11.35 -0.43
CA PRO A 32 -5.05 -12.31 -0.58
C PRO A 32 -4.85 -12.79 -2.01
N GLU A 33 -5.91 -12.91 -2.79
CA GLU A 33 -5.86 -13.31 -4.19
C GLU A 33 -5.41 -12.17 -5.11
N GLY A 34 -5.35 -10.94 -4.57
CA GLY A 34 -4.84 -9.77 -5.28
C GLY A 34 -3.34 -9.62 -5.10
N PHE A 35 -2.93 -8.51 -4.47
CA PHE A 35 -1.50 -8.24 -4.31
C PHE A 35 -1.05 -8.07 -2.85
N LEU A 36 -1.93 -8.29 -1.88
CA LEU A 36 -1.56 -8.14 -0.48
C LEU A 36 -0.66 -9.29 -0.02
N PRO A 37 0.48 -8.98 0.62
CA PRO A 37 1.33 -10.01 1.21
C PRO A 37 0.64 -10.74 2.37
N PRO A 38 1.12 -11.95 2.73
CA PRO A 38 0.54 -12.71 3.84
C PRO A 38 0.60 -12.02 5.20
N SER A 39 1.42 -10.97 5.33
CA SER A 39 1.50 -10.18 6.57
C SER A 39 0.19 -9.45 6.87
N PHE A 40 -0.63 -9.22 5.86
CA PHE A 40 -1.94 -8.58 6.01
C PHE A 40 -3.04 -9.63 6.13
N SER A 41 -3.98 -9.39 7.04
CA SER A 41 -5.13 -10.28 7.23
C SER A 41 -6.36 -9.48 7.66
N ASP A 42 -7.52 -10.12 7.59
CA ASP A 42 -8.81 -9.54 8.01
C ASP A 42 -9.06 -8.17 7.38
N PHE A 43 -8.75 -8.03 6.10
CA PHE A 43 -8.95 -6.78 5.38
C PHE A 43 -10.43 -6.52 5.15
N ARG A 44 -10.90 -5.33 5.55
CA ARG A 44 -12.29 -4.92 5.41
C ARG A 44 -12.39 -3.50 4.91
N VAL A 45 -13.36 -3.27 4.04
CA VAL A 45 -13.75 -1.92 3.64
C VAL A 45 -14.90 -1.51 4.55
N GLU A 46 -14.62 -0.56 5.43
CA GLU A 46 -15.62 -0.07 6.40
C GLU A 46 -16.51 1.02 5.79
N ARG A 47 -15.99 1.77 4.83
CA ARG A 47 -16.71 2.85 4.16
C ARG A 47 -16.09 3.08 2.79
N GLY A 48 -16.92 3.47 1.81
CA GLY A 48 -16.46 3.73 0.46
C GLY A 48 -16.09 2.46 -0.27
N GLY A 49 -14.89 2.40 -0.80
CA GLY A 49 -14.36 1.21 -1.49
C GLY A 49 -13.37 1.56 -2.59
N VAL A 50 -13.49 2.75 -3.18
CA VAL A 50 -12.61 3.20 -4.25
C VAL A 50 -12.19 4.63 -3.97
N GLY A 51 -10.88 4.87 -3.88
CA GLY A 51 -10.30 6.20 -3.77
C GLY A 51 -10.66 6.95 -2.52
N ALA A 52 -10.64 8.28 -2.62
CA ALA A 52 -10.89 9.19 -1.51
C ALA A 52 -12.22 8.91 -0.82
N GLY A 53 -12.23 9.00 0.50
CA GLY A 53 -13.41 8.72 1.31
C GLY A 53 -13.53 7.26 1.76
N THR A 54 -12.66 6.39 1.27
CA THR A 54 -12.60 5.01 1.72
C THR A 54 -12.04 4.94 3.13
N VAL A 55 -12.63 4.08 3.96
CA VAL A 55 -12.07 3.71 5.26
C VAL A 55 -11.88 2.21 5.27
N ILE A 56 -10.69 1.78 5.64
CA ILE A 56 -10.31 0.37 5.66
C ILE A 56 -9.85 -0.03 7.06
N SER A 57 -10.03 -1.31 7.38
CA SER A 57 -9.43 -1.91 8.56
C SER A 57 -8.77 -3.22 8.16
N PHE A 58 -7.68 -3.54 8.83
CA PHE A 58 -6.93 -4.77 8.55
C PHE A 58 -6.04 -5.09 9.74
N LYS A 59 -5.49 -6.29 9.73
CA LYS A 59 -4.45 -6.71 10.67
C LYS A 59 -3.15 -6.87 9.94
N MET A 60 -2.08 -6.48 10.59
CA MET A 60 -0.73 -6.58 10.06
C MET A 60 0.16 -7.31 11.05
N LYS A 61 0.85 -8.34 10.57
CA LYS A 61 1.77 -9.12 11.39
C LYS A 61 3.21 -8.73 11.06
N LEU A 62 3.91 -8.23 12.07
CA LEU A 62 5.32 -7.84 11.96
C LEU A 62 6.05 -8.37 13.19
N GLY A 63 7.16 -9.11 12.97
CA GLY A 63 8.01 -9.58 14.05
C GLY A 63 7.29 -10.44 15.06
N GLY A 64 6.33 -11.27 14.62
CA GLY A 64 5.56 -12.13 15.52
C GLY A 64 4.42 -11.44 16.25
N GLN A 65 4.24 -10.13 16.07
CA GLN A 65 3.15 -9.37 16.66
C GLN A 65 2.13 -9.01 15.59
N THR A 66 0.85 -9.12 15.94
CA THR A 66 -0.26 -8.74 15.05
C THR A 66 -0.94 -7.51 15.62
N ARG A 67 -1.13 -6.48 14.80
CA ARG A 67 -1.80 -5.25 15.19
C ARG A 67 -2.96 -4.96 14.25
N GLY A 68 -4.10 -4.55 14.81
CA GLY A 68 -5.21 -4.03 14.04
C GLY A 68 -4.96 -2.59 13.65
N MET A 69 -5.34 -2.24 12.43
CA MET A 69 -5.16 -0.90 11.90
C MET A 69 -6.42 -0.45 11.18
N THR A 70 -6.70 0.85 11.28
CA THR A 70 -7.77 1.51 10.54
C THR A 70 -7.18 2.73 9.85
N ALA A 71 -7.51 2.92 8.59
CA ALA A 71 -6.99 4.03 7.83
C ALA A 71 -8.07 4.68 6.98
N SER A 72 -7.97 5.99 6.83
CA SER A 72 -8.80 6.78 5.93
C SER A 72 -8.00 7.12 4.68
N VAL A 73 -8.66 7.07 3.53
CA VAL A 73 -8.01 7.27 2.24
C VAL A 73 -8.32 8.66 1.70
N SER A 74 -7.29 9.34 1.21
CA SER A 74 -7.43 10.60 0.47
C SER A 74 -6.62 10.49 -0.82
N GLU A 75 -6.96 11.35 -1.79
CA GLU A 75 -6.26 11.40 -3.08
C GLU A 75 -5.82 12.83 -3.36
N PRO A 76 -4.65 13.25 -2.82
CA PRO A 76 -4.12 14.59 -3.10
C PRO A 76 -3.94 14.87 -4.59
N ALA A 77 -3.64 13.83 -5.38
CA ALA A 77 -3.57 13.92 -6.83
C ALA A 77 -4.14 12.63 -7.42
N PRO A 78 -5.46 12.56 -7.70
CA PRO A 78 -6.08 11.35 -8.20
C PRO A 78 -5.40 10.82 -9.46
N GLY A 79 -5.16 9.51 -9.49
CA GLY A 79 -4.41 8.87 -10.56
C GLY A 79 -2.90 8.90 -10.37
N ARG A 80 -2.40 9.65 -9.40
CA ARG A 80 -0.97 9.81 -9.14
C ARG A 80 -0.58 9.60 -7.69
N VAL A 81 -1.35 10.16 -6.74
CA VAL A 81 -1.00 10.13 -5.31
C VAL A 81 -2.23 9.79 -4.49
N LEU A 82 -2.09 8.77 -3.67
CA LEU A 82 -3.11 8.33 -2.74
C LEU A 82 -2.46 8.24 -1.35
N VAL A 83 -3.18 8.64 -0.31
CA VAL A 83 -2.66 8.63 1.05
C VAL A 83 -3.60 7.85 1.97
N GLU A 84 -3.03 6.93 2.74
CA GLU A 84 -3.73 6.24 3.82
C GLU A 84 -3.27 6.82 5.15
N THR A 85 -4.18 7.33 5.95
CA THR A 85 -3.88 7.94 7.24
C THR A 85 -4.54 7.14 8.35
N GLY A 86 -3.73 6.57 9.21
CA GLY A 86 -4.18 5.89 10.43
C GLY A 86 -3.57 6.55 11.65
N LYS A 87 -3.83 5.96 12.82
CA LYS A 87 -3.27 6.49 14.07
C LYS A 87 -1.76 6.30 14.11
N GLY A 88 -1.02 7.39 14.03
CA GLY A 88 0.44 7.37 14.07
C GLY A 88 1.10 6.81 12.81
N VAL A 89 0.34 6.59 11.75
CA VAL A 89 0.87 6.02 10.51
C VAL A 89 0.26 6.75 9.31
N THR A 90 1.11 7.23 8.42
CA THR A 90 0.68 7.83 7.15
C THR A 90 1.47 7.17 6.03
N THR A 91 0.77 6.56 5.09
CA THR A 91 1.40 5.95 3.92
C THR A 91 0.98 6.68 2.66
N THR A 92 1.96 7.14 1.90
CA THR A 92 1.74 7.80 0.62
C THR A 92 2.14 6.84 -0.50
N PHE A 93 1.21 6.60 -1.42
CA PHE A 93 1.44 5.80 -2.61
C PHE A 93 1.52 6.76 -3.80
N SER A 94 2.65 6.71 -4.53
CA SER A 94 2.85 7.55 -5.70
C SER A 94 3.04 6.67 -6.92
N VAL A 95 2.38 7.03 -8.03
CA VAL A 95 2.48 6.32 -9.30
C VAL A 95 2.88 7.32 -10.37
N GLU A 96 4.10 7.19 -10.89
CA GLU A 96 4.65 8.07 -11.92
C GLU A 96 4.73 7.33 -13.26
N PRO A 97 4.06 7.82 -14.32
CA PRO A 97 4.21 7.18 -15.62
C PRO A 97 5.62 7.30 -16.16
N GLU A 98 6.08 6.24 -16.79
CA GLU A 98 7.35 6.18 -17.51
C GLU A 98 7.10 5.49 -18.85
N GLY A 99 6.50 6.22 -19.82
CA GLY A 99 6.03 5.64 -21.06
C GLY A 99 4.87 4.69 -20.82
N GLY A 100 4.93 3.48 -21.33
CA GLY A 100 3.91 2.43 -21.09
C GLY A 100 4.07 1.72 -19.76
N ARG A 101 5.02 2.12 -18.95
CA ARG A 101 5.34 1.58 -17.64
C ARG A 101 5.11 2.65 -16.58
N CYS A 102 5.41 2.34 -15.33
CA CYS A 102 5.35 3.33 -14.26
C CYS A 102 6.34 3.02 -13.16
N ARG A 103 6.62 4.02 -12.32
CA ARG A 103 7.38 3.86 -11.09
C ARG A 103 6.43 4.05 -9.92
N VAL A 104 6.41 3.09 -9.01
CA VAL A 104 5.56 3.12 -7.82
C VAL A 104 6.43 3.26 -6.59
N ARG A 105 6.05 4.16 -5.70
CA ARG A 105 6.72 4.39 -4.43
C ARG A 105 5.72 4.30 -3.29
N PHE A 106 6.07 3.51 -2.27
CA PHE A 106 5.37 3.46 -0.99
C PHE A 106 6.23 4.19 0.03
N ASP A 107 5.69 5.21 0.67
CA ASP A 107 6.40 6.03 1.63
C ASP A 107 5.56 6.11 2.91
N THR A 108 6.02 5.44 3.96
CA THR A 108 5.31 5.39 5.24
C THR A 108 6.05 6.20 6.27
N LEU A 109 5.31 7.06 6.95
CA LEU A 109 5.78 7.83 8.09
C LEU A 109 5.15 7.26 9.35
N LEU A 110 5.99 6.78 10.26
CA LEU A 110 5.57 6.23 11.55
C LEU A 110 5.91 7.22 12.64
N GLU A 111 4.91 7.68 13.39
CA GLU A 111 5.13 8.53 14.55
C GLU A 111 5.27 7.63 15.76
N ALA A 112 6.36 7.80 16.49
CA ALA A 112 6.67 6.96 17.62
C ALA A 112 7.16 7.81 18.80
N ALA A 113 6.78 7.41 20.01
CA ALA A 113 7.14 8.11 21.24
C ALA A 113 7.59 7.12 22.32
N GLY A 114 8.50 7.55 23.18
CA GLY A 114 8.95 6.76 24.32
C GLY A 114 9.79 5.55 23.94
N ILE A 115 9.72 4.51 24.77
CA ILE A 115 10.46 3.26 24.58
C ILE A 115 10.00 2.56 23.30
N ASP A 116 8.70 2.55 23.07
CA ASP A 116 8.13 2.01 21.83
C ASP A 116 8.68 2.74 20.60
N GLY A 117 8.94 4.05 20.75
CA GLY A 117 9.54 4.85 19.71
C GLY A 117 10.94 4.40 19.35
N ILE A 118 11.77 4.07 20.34
CA ILE A 118 13.14 3.60 20.11
C ILE A 118 13.11 2.26 19.37
N MET A 119 12.27 1.34 19.80
CA MET A 119 12.12 0.03 19.15
C MET A 119 11.62 0.20 17.72
N THR A 120 10.64 1.07 17.51
CA THR A 120 10.11 1.36 16.18
C THR A 120 11.21 1.91 15.26
N ARG A 121 12.03 2.84 15.75
CA ARG A 121 13.11 3.44 14.95
C ARG A 121 14.17 2.41 14.54
N LEU A 122 14.46 1.44 15.41
CA LEU A 122 15.49 0.44 15.17
C LEU A 122 15.00 -0.70 14.27
N PHE A 123 13.76 -1.12 14.44
CA PHE A 123 13.27 -2.35 13.83
C PHE A 123 12.25 -2.17 12.71
N ALA A 124 11.44 -1.09 12.74
CA ALA A 124 10.39 -0.91 11.75
C ALA A 124 10.90 -0.90 10.30
N PRO A 125 12.00 -0.20 9.96
CA PRO A 125 12.51 -0.25 8.59
C PRO A 125 12.92 -1.65 8.14
N ARG A 126 13.51 -2.42 9.05
CA ARG A 126 13.97 -3.79 8.74
C ARG A 126 12.82 -4.78 8.59
N MET A 127 11.70 -4.53 9.27
CA MET A 127 10.53 -5.41 9.23
C MET A 127 9.57 -5.00 8.11
N LEU A 128 9.35 -3.71 7.95
CA LEU A 128 8.32 -3.18 7.04
C LEU A 128 8.80 -3.10 5.59
N LYS A 129 10.07 -2.75 5.37
CA LYS A 129 10.59 -2.60 4.02
C LYS A 129 10.48 -3.89 3.19
N PRO A 130 10.83 -5.07 3.73
CA PRO A 130 10.63 -6.32 2.97
C PRO A 130 9.17 -6.59 2.64
N VAL A 131 8.24 -6.22 3.52
CA VAL A 131 6.80 -6.37 3.27
C VAL A 131 6.39 -5.50 2.08
N TYR A 132 6.84 -4.25 2.05
CA TYR A 132 6.53 -3.33 0.95
C TYR A 132 7.17 -3.77 -0.36
N GLU A 133 8.40 -4.27 -0.31
CA GLU A 133 9.06 -4.79 -1.52
C GLU A 133 8.30 -5.99 -2.08
N ASP A 134 7.82 -6.87 -1.21
CA ASP A 134 7.00 -8.01 -1.61
C ASP A 134 5.65 -7.54 -2.18
N GLU A 135 5.03 -6.56 -1.54
CA GLU A 135 3.77 -6.00 -2.02
C GLU A 135 3.92 -5.37 -3.40
N LEU A 136 5.00 -4.62 -3.62
CA LEU A 136 5.29 -4.03 -4.94
C LEU A 136 5.50 -5.09 -6.01
N ARG A 137 6.21 -6.16 -5.69
CA ARG A 137 6.42 -7.26 -6.62
C ARG A 137 5.10 -7.95 -6.97
N ARG A 138 4.25 -8.19 -5.96
CA ARG A 138 2.93 -8.77 -6.16
C ARG A 138 2.02 -7.83 -6.95
N LEU A 139 2.11 -6.54 -6.69
CA LEU A 139 1.37 -5.52 -7.42
C LEU A 139 1.72 -5.55 -8.91
N GLU A 140 3.00 -5.68 -9.25
CA GLU A 140 3.42 -5.78 -10.64
C GLU A 140 2.79 -6.98 -11.33
N ALA A 141 2.89 -8.17 -10.73
CA ALA A 141 2.34 -9.38 -11.29
C ALA A 141 0.81 -9.28 -11.43
N TYR A 142 0.15 -8.73 -10.43
CA TYR A 142 -1.30 -8.56 -10.42
C TYR A 142 -1.75 -7.56 -11.49
N ALA A 143 -1.07 -6.42 -11.60
CA ALA A 143 -1.39 -5.41 -12.61
C ALA A 143 -1.22 -5.96 -14.02
N GLN A 144 -0.16 -6.74 -14.27
CA GLN A 144 0.06 -7.39 -15.56
C GLN A 144 -1.08 -8.36 -15.87
N GLN A 145 -1.56 -9.09 -14.88
CA GLN A 145 -2.69 -9.99 -15.04
C GLN A 145 -3.97 -9.21 -15.41
N GLN A 146 -4.20 -8.06 -14.76
CA GLN A 146 -5.34 -7.19 -15.07
C GLN A 146 -5.30 -6.71 -16.52
N VAL A 147 -4.12 -6.35 -17.02
CA VAL A 147 -3.94 -5.94 -18.43
C VAL A 147 -4.29 -7.08 -19.37
N ARG A 148 -3.80 -8.29 -19.08
CA ARG A 148 -4.09 -9.46 -19.93
C ARG A 148 -5.58 -9.81 -19.92
N THR A 149 -6.22 -9.73 -18.77
CA THR A 149 -7.65 -10.00 -18.64
C THR A 149 -8.49 -9.00 -19.44
N ALA A 150 -8.13 -7.70 -19.35
CA ALA A 150 -8.82 -6.66 -20.10
C ALA A 150 -8.67 -6.85 -21.61
N ARG A 151 -7.48 -7.25 -22.08
CA ARG A 151 -7.25 -7.52 -23.50
C ARG A 151 -8.03 -8.74 -24.00
N ALA A 152 -8.15 -9.77 -23.16
CA ALA A 152 -8.90 -10.96 -23.50
C ALA A 152 -10.41 -10.70 -23.56
N ALA A 153 -10.91 -9.71 -22.82
CA ALA A 153 -12.32 -9.36 -22.77
C ALA A 153 -12.74 -8.40 -23.89
N SER A 154 -11.78 -7.76 -24.58
CA SER A 154 -12.08 -6.78 -25.63
C SER A 154 -12.23 -7.40 -27.03
#